data_72334d0a3fa67816276d1889bf1a5ce5
#
_entry.id   72334d0a3fa67816276d1889bf1a5ce5
#
_cell.length_a   1.000
_cell.length_b   1.000
_cell.length_c   1.000
_cell.angle_alpha   90.00
_cell.angle_beta   90.00
_cell.angle_gamma   90.00
#
_symmetry.space_group_name_H-M   'P 1'
#
loop_
_entity.id
_entity.type
_entity.pdbx_description
1 polymer ?
#
loop_
_entity_poly.entity_id
_entity_poly.type
_entity_poly.pdbx_seq_one_letter_code
_entity_poly.pdbx_strand_id
1 'polypeptide(L)'
;MTFTHPWVLLFLAIPVVLFWTVLARPAGIVAPADNLAVRRESRLLRGVLGFFEVVPLALLAVAIVMLAGPQTLQQPKRERSLTNITICLDVSGSMSGRNYQLASKAVEDFTKAREGDAFGLTLFGVRQIRWLPLTKDLQAIRNALPFANPDNQPRHMGGTAIGAALRFCGDNIVAEAKSGDRMIILVSDGMSFDLGDGVSQEIGEELRAQGITVYHIHIDESEVPSDVLELVELTGGQSFAATDQSSLNAIFTHIDRMKPATFTTPGTVPLDRFAPFALVALALCAVHALGLLGARWTPW
;
A
#
# COMPACT_ATOMS: atom_id res chain seq x y z
N MET A 1 -16.41 12.20 -13.61
CA MET A 1 -16.99 10.86 -13.80
C MET A 1 -16.51 10.35 -15.14
N THR A 2 -15.98 9.16 -15.18
CA THR A 2 -15.58 8.42 -16.38
C THR A 2 -16.52 7.22 -16.55
N PHE A 3 -16.59 6.67 -17.75
CA PHE A 3 -17.42 5.50 -18.03
C PHE A 3 -16.54 4.40 -18.59
N THR A 4 -16.75 3.16 -18.15
CA THR A 4 -16.01 1.98 -18.65
C THR A 4 -16.32 1.75 -20.13
N HIS A 5 -17.60 1.95 -20.53
CA HIS A 5 -18.08 1.74 -21.90
C HIS A 5 -18.84 2.98 -22.41
N PRO A 6 -18.13 4.09 -22.75
CA PRO A 6 -18.79 5.34 -23.11
C PRO A 6 -19.67 5.24 -24.36
N TRP A 7 -19.39 4.32 -25.26
CA TRP A 7 -20.17 4.07 -26.46
C TRP A 7 -21.60 3.55 -26.17
N VAL A 8 -21.84 2.94 -24.99
CA VAL A 8 -23.15 2.50 -24.54
C VAL A 8 -24.11 3.69 -24.34
N LEU A 9 -23.58 4.89 -24.03
CA LEU A 9 -24.39 6.09 -23.90
C LEU A 9 -25.09 6.51 -25.20
N LEU A 10 -24.62 6.04 -26.36
CA LEU A 10 -25.31 6.28 -27.64
C LEU A 10 -26.71 5.65 -27.64
N PHE A 11 -26.93 4.57 -26.89
CA PHE A 11 -28.25 3.95 -26.75
C PHE A 11 -29.27 4.84 -26.01
N LEU A 12 -28.85 5.94 -25.36
CA LEU A 12 -29.77 6.93 -24.79
C LEU A 12 -30.63 7.61 -25.87
N ALA A 13 -30.24 7.53 -27.14
CA ALA A 13 -31.08 7.95 -28.24
C ALA A 13 -32.40 7.18 -28.30
N ILE A 14 -32.43 5.90 -27.86
CA ILE A 14 -33.61 5.04 -27.89
C ILE A 14 -34.73 5.60 -26.98
N PRO A 15 -34.52 5.80 -25.67
CA PRO A 15 -35.57 6.37 -24.82
C PRO A 15 -35.97 7.79 -25.25
N VAL A 16 -35.06 8.60 -25.84
CA VAL A 16 -35.37 9.91 -26.36
C VAL A 16 -36.35 9.84 -27.56
N VAL A 17 -36.06 8.94 -28.52
CA VAL A 17 -36.95 8.73 -29.68
C VAL A 17 -38.30 8.17 -29.23
N LEU A 18 -38.30 7.22 -28.29
CA LEU A 18 -39.55 6.70 -27.73
C LEU A 18 -40.35 7.75 -26.99
N PHE A 19 -39.69 8.64 -26.24
CA PHE A 19 -40.35 9.76 -25.58
C PHE A 19 -40.99 10.70 -26.58
N TRP A 20 -40.30 11.00 -27.69
CA TRP A 20 -40.87 11.80 -28.79
C TRP A 20 -42.13 11.16 -29.38
N THR A 21 -42.14 9.82 -29.60
CA THR A 21 -43.32 9.13 -30.13
C THR A 21 -44.48 9.14 -29.13
N VAL A 22 -44.23 9.12 -27.83
CA VAL A 22 -45.28 9.25 -26.79
C VAL A 22 -45.91 10.66 -26.83
N LEU A 23 -45.07 11.70 -26.96
CA LEU A 23 -45.55 13.09 -27.06
C LEU A 23 -46.27 13.38 -28.37
N ALA A 24 -45.87 12.78 -29.48
CA ALA A 24 -46.42 12.99 -30.82
C ALA A 24 -47.69 12.18 -31.08
N ARG A 25 -48.17 11.35 -30.13
CA ARG A 25 -49.41 10.64 -30.28
C ARG A 25 -50.56 11.63 -30.44
N PRO A 26 -51.31 11.61 -31.56
CA PRO A 26 -52.48 12.41 -31.73
C PRO A 26 -53.52 12.04 -30.66
N ALA A 27 -54.15 13.04 -30.06
CA ALA A 27 -55.24 12.82 -29.13
C ALA A 27 -56.23 11.85 -29.75
N GLY A 28 -56.50 10.71 -29.04
CA GLY A 28 -57.27 9.58 -29.57
C GLY A 28 -58.60 10.02 -30.19
N ILE A 29 -59.11 9.17 -31.05
CA ILE A 29 -60.40 9.31 -31.74
C ILE A 29 -61.46 9.63 -30.68
N VAL A 30 -61.92 10.88 -30.66
CA VAL A 30 -63.00 11.31 -29.76
C VAL A 30 -64.28 10.66 -30.27
N ALA A 31 -64.83 9.71 -29.50
CA ALA A 31 -66.13 9.15 -29.79
C ALA A 31 -67.19 10.26 -29.72
N PRO A 32 -68.15 10.30 -30.63
CA PRO A 32 -69.14 11.38 -30.73
C PRO A 32 -70.04 11.58 -29.50
N ALA A 33 -69.95 10.71 -28.50
CA ALA A 33 -70.72 10.77 -27.25
C ALA A 33 -70.03 11.59 -26.12
N ASP A 34 -68.83 12.08 -26.31
CA ASP A 34 -68.03 12.72 -25.25
C ASP A 34 -68.11 14.24 -25.23
N ASN A 35 -69.32 14.79 -25.45
CA ASN A 35 -69.63 16.23 -25.35
C ASN A 35 -69.77 16.70 -23.87
N LEU A 36 -69.21 15.98 -22.93
CA LEU A 36 -69.15 16.39 -21.53
C LEU A 36 -67.95 17.31 -21.32
N ALA A 37 -68.27 18.53 -20.84
CA ALA A 37 -67.30 19.55 -20.51
C ALA A 37 -66.04 18.99 -19.84
N VAL A 38 -64.87 19.26 -20.44
CA VAL A 38 -63.57 18.83 -19.91
C VAL A 38 -63.40 19.46 -18.54
N ARG A 39 -63.81 18.72 -17.47
CA ARG A 39 -63.60 19.13 -16.09
C ARG A 39 -62.12 19.30 -15.79
N ARG A 40 -61.79 20.22 -14.94
CA ARG A 40 -60.41 20.49 -14.48
C ARG A 40 -59.72 19.21 -13.96
N GLU A 41 -60.50 18.30 -13.39
CA GLU A 41 -60.07 16.94 -12.91
C GLU A 41 -59.53 16.03 -14.02
N SER A 42 -60.05 16.14 -15.26
CA SER A 42 -59.58 15.34 -16.39
C SER A 42 -58.20 15.74 -16.90
N ARG A 43 -57.76 16.98 -16.64
CA ARG A 43 -56.41 17.45 -16.97
C ARG A 43 -55.37 16.91 -16.00
N LEU A 44 -55.71 16.84 -14.70
CA LEU A 44 -54.88 16.27 -13.67
C LEU A 44 -54.69 14.75 -13.91
N LEU A 45 -55.79 14.03 -14.18
CA LEU A 45 -55.76 12.60 -14.50
C LEU A 45 -54.92 12.30 -15.75
N ARG A 46 -55.04 13.08 -16.82
CA ARG A 46 -54.18 12.95 -17.99
C ARG A 46 -52.69 13.18 -17.67
N GLY A 47 -52.41 14.18 -16.84
CA GLY A 47 -51.03 14.47 -16.40
C GLY A 47 -50.44 13.30 -15.60
N VAL A 48 -51.21 12.72 -14.70
CA VAL A 48 -50.80 11.55 -13.90
C VAL A 48 -50.58 10.31 -14.76
N LEU A 49 -51.50 10.01 -15.67
CA LEU A 49 -51.37 8.90 -16.60
C LEU A 49 -50.15 9.05 -17.51
N GLY A 50 -49.96 10.27 -18.09
CA GLY A 50 -48.79 10.58 -18.91
C GLY A 50 -47.48 10.45 -18.15
N PHE A 51 -47.45 10.80 -16.86
CA PHE A 51 -46.28 10.58 -16.00
C PHE A 51 -45.92 9.08 -15.90
N PHE A 52 -46.91 8.20 -15.67
CA PHE A 52 -46.66 6.76 -15.61
C PHE A 52 -46.21 6.14 -16.94
N GLU A 53 -46.59 6.74 -18.09
CA GLU A 53 -46.06 6.31 -19.40
C GLU A 53 -44.58 6.68 -19.60
N VAL A 54 -44.06 7.72 -18.94
CA VAL A 54 -42.67 8.17 -19.04
C VAL A 54 -41.75 7.39 -18.11
N VAL A 55 -42.26 6.84 -16.99
CA VAL A 55 -41.45 6.13 -16.00
C VAL A 55 -40.67 4.96 -16.61
N PRO A 56 -41.23 4.08 -17.48
CA PRO A 56 -40.46 3.01 -18.11
C PRO A 56 -39.32 3.51 -19.00
N LEU A 57 -39.50 4.66 -19.66
CA LEU A 57 -38.46 5.27 -20.48
C LEU A 57 -37.33 5.82 -19.63
N ALA A 58 -37.65 6.41 -18.47
CA ALA A 58 -36.67 6.86 -17.50
C ALA A 58 -35.90 5.68 -16.90
N LEU A 59 -36.57 4.57 -16.60
CA LEU A 59 -35.93 3.32 -16.17
C LEU A 59 -34.96 2.79 -17.20
N LEU A 60 -35.35 2.76 -18.48
CA LEU A 60 -34.50 2.36 -19.58
C LEU A 60 -33.25 3.25 -19.68
N ALA A 61 -33.43 4.57 -19.55
CA ALA A 61 -32.30 5.51 -19.56
C ALA A 61 -31.32 5.27 -18.42
N VAL A 62 -31.83 5.08 -17.20
CA VAL A 62 -30.98 4.76 -16.03
C VAL A 62 -30.27 3.40 -16.22
N ALA A 63 -30.94 2.39 -16.77
CA ALA A 63 -30.33 1.11 -17.05
C ALA A 63 -29.17 1.24 -18.06
N ILE A 64 -29.34 2.05 -19.12
CA ILE A 64 -28.29 2.32 -20.11
C ILE A 64 -27.10 3.04 -19.44
N VAL A 65 -27.34 4.02 -18.57
CA VAL A 65 -26.27 4.70 -17.82
C VAL A 65 -25.52 3.73 -16.89
N MET A 66 -26.23 2.84 -16.21
CA MET A 66 -25.61 1.80 -15.37
C MET A 66 -24.79 0.82 -16.21
N LEU A 67 -25.28 0.43 -17.39
CA LEU A 67 -24.56 -0.46 -18.31
C LEU A 67 -23.30 0.20 -18.89
N ALA A 68 -23.29 1.54 -19.00
CA ALA A 68 -22.10 2.30 -19.39
C ALA A 68 -20.98 2.24 -18.35
N GLY A 69 -21.25 1.79 -17.11
CA GLY A 69 -20.28 1.65 -16.02
C GLY A 69 -19.78 3.01 -15.51
N PRO A 70 -20.60 3.75 -14.75
CA PRO A 70 -20.16 5.02 -14.18
C PRO A 70 -19.06 4.82 -13.15
N GLN A 71 -17.92 5.50 -13.33
CA GLN A 71 -16.74 5.42 -12.48
C GLN A 71 -16.37 6.77 -11.91
N THR A 72 -15.84 6.76 -10.70
CA THR A 72 -15.15 7.90 -10.09
C THR A 72 -13.67 7.58 -9.98
N LEU A 73 -12.83 8.49 -10.47
CA LEU A 73 -11.38 8.41 -10.22
C LEU A 73 -11.16 8.74 -8.74
N GLN A 74 -10.80 7.76 -7.97
CA GLN A 74 -10.33 7.97 -6.61
C GLN A 74 -8.81 8.00 -6.62
N GLN A 75 -8.24 9.01 -5.95
CA GLN A 75 -6.82 8.95 -5.61
C GLN A 75 -6.69 7.90 -4.51
N PRO A 76 -5.99 6.80 -4.76
CA PRO A 76 -5.77 5.82 -3.70
C PRO A 76 -5.03 6.51 -2.56
N LYS A 77 -5.28 6.04 -1.34
CA LYS A 77 -4.52 6.44 -0.16
C LYS A 77 -3.04 6.33 -0.51
N ARG A 78 -2.28 7.40 -0.24
CA ARG A 78 -0.82 7.38 -0.40
C ARG A 78 -0.29 6.15 0.33
N GLU A 79 0.18 5.17 -0.41
CA GLU A 79 0.84 4.02 0.18
C GLU A 79 2.26 4.45 0.53
N ARG A 80 2.62 4.26 1.79
CA ARG A 80 3.99 4.40 2.26
C ARG A 80 4.84 3.39 1.48
N SER A 81 5.86 3.85 0.77
CA SER A 81 6.85 2.95 0.19
C SER A 81 7.51 2.19 1.32
N LEU A 82 7.48 0.88 1.24
CA LEU A 82 8.12 0.00 2.20
C LEU A 82 9.63 0.20 2.11
N THR A 83 10.28 0.33 3.25
CA THR A 83 11.72 0.15 3.35
C THR A 83 11.98 -1.29 3.79
N ASN A 84 12.83 -1.99 3.05
CA ASN A 84 13.28 -3.32 3.41
C ASN A 84 14.59 -3.15 4.19
N ILE A 85 14.60 -3.58 5.44
CA ILE A 85 15.69 -3.35 6.38
C ILE A 85 16.23 -4.71 6.84
N THR A 86 17.47 -5.03 6.54
CA THR A 86 18.15 -6.20 7.10
C THR A 86 19.05 -5.74 8.23
N ILE A 87 18.79 -6.22 9.43
CA ILE A 87 19.68 -6.05 10.59
C ILE A 87 20.72 -7.13 10.52
N CYS A 88 21.97 -6.72 10.35
CA CYS A 88 23.16 -7.56 10.35
C CYS A 88 23.82 -7.42 11.72
N LEU A 89 23.52 -8.36 12.61
CA LEU A 89 23.91 -8.32 14.03
C LEU A 89 25.12 -9.19 14.29
N ASP A 90 26.17 -8.58 14.79
CA ASP A 90 27.38 -9.26 15.24
C ASP A 90 27.10 -10.06 16.50
N VAL A 91 27.44 -11.34 16.46
CA VAL A 91 27.37 -12.28 17.60
C VAL A 91 28.71 -12.88 17.90
N SER A 92 29.78 -12.18 17.55
CA SER A 92 31.17 -12.55 17.93
C SER A 92 31.39 -12.45 19.42
N GLY A 93 32.51 -13.01 19.89
CA GLY A 93 32.80 -13.04 21.32
C GLY A 93 32.96 -11.67 21.99
N SER A 94 33.42 -10.66 21.25
CA SER A 94 33.55 -9.27 21.73
C SER A 94 32.22 -8.59 21.99
N MET A 95 31.16 -9.03 21.31
CA MET A 95 29.81 -8.55 21.50
C MET A 95 29.08 -9.11 22.72
N SER A 96 29.72 -10.04 23.49
CA SER A 96 29.07 -10.64 24.66
C SER A 96 28.79 -9.63 25.79
N GLY A 97 27.80 -9.96 26.62
CA GLY A 97 27.45 -9.20 27.82
C GLY A 97 26.79 -7.85 27.54
N ARG A 98 27.38 -6.75 28.00
CA ARG A 98 26.79 -5.40 27.91
C ARG A 98 26.55 -4.95 26.46
N ASN A 99 27.51 -5.22 25.57
CA ASN A 99 27.43 -4.81 24.17
C ASN A 99 26.23 -5.43 23.48
N TYR A 100 26.01 -6.72 23.70
CA TYR A 100 24.83 -7.39 23.16
C TYR A 100 23.52 -6.88 23.75
N GLN A 101 23.48 -6.61 25.05
CA GLN A 101 22.26 -6.03 25.68
C GLN A 101 21.90 -4.66 25.09
N LEU A 102 22.90 -3.80 24.86
CA LEU A 102 22.70 -2.51 24.20
C LEU A 102 22.20 -2.67 22.78
N ALA A 103 22.86 -3.53 21.98
CA ALA A 103 22.48 -3.81 20.59
C ALA A 103 21.09 -4.38 20.49
N SER A 104 20.76 -5.40 21.28
CA SER A 104 19.45 -6.06 21.31
C SER A 104 18.32 -5.08 21.66
N LYS A 105 18.53 -4.27 22.70
CA LYS A 105 17.56 -3.25 23.11
C LYS A 105 17.34 -2.19 22.06
N ALA A 106 18.40 -1.74 21.40
CA ALA A 106 18.33 -0.78 20.32
C ALA A 106 17.53 -1.33 19.12
N VAL A 107 17.81 -2.55 18.71
CA VAL A 107 17.05 -3.24 17.62
C VAL A 107 15.57 -3.34 17.99
N GLU A 108 15.27 -3.71 19.24
CA GLU A 108 13.88 -3.76 19.73
C GLU A 108 13.17 -2.42 19.60
N ASP A 109 13.81 -1.32 20.08
CA ASP A 109 13.23 0.01 20.07
C ASP A 109 13.12 0.57 18.64
N PHE A 110 14.09 0.30 17.79
CA PHE A 110 14.03 0.68 16.38
C PHE A 110 12.88 0.00 15.63
N THR A 111 12.69 -1.30 15.85
CA THR A 111 11.57 -2.03 15.22
C THR A 111 10.22 -1.51 15.68
N LYS A 112 10.09 -1.03 16.94
CA LYS A 112 8.86 -0.40 17.43
C LYS A 112 8.58 0.95 16.75
N ALA A 113 9.62 1.73 16.47
CA ALA A 113 9.47 3.05 15.87
C ALA A 113 9.10 2.99 14.37
N ARG A 114 9.36 1.88 13.69
CA ARG A 114 9.19 1.74 12.24
C ARG A 114 8.11 0.73 11.84
N GLU A 115 6.95 0.83 12.44
CA GLU A 115 5.81 0.01 12.03
C GLU A 115 5.46 0.25 10.55
N GLY A 116 5.32 -0.85 9.81
CA GLY A 116 4.97 -0.85 8.39
C GLY A 116 6.15 -1.11 7.44
N ASP A 117 7.42 -1.07 7.91
CA ASP A 117 8.58 -1.51 7.16
C ASP A 117 8.77 -3.04 7.29
N ALA A 118 9.54 -3.63 6.38
CA ALA A 118 9.89 -5.04 6.45
C ALA A 118 11.29 -5.19 7.07
N PHE A 119 11.42 -6.11 8.03
CA PHE A 119 12.68 -6.37 8.72
C PHE A 119 13.13 -7.81 8.53
N GLY A 120 14.42 -7.99 8.25
CA GLY A 120 15.12 -9.26 8.31
C GLY A 120 16.19 -9.23 9.42
N LEU A 121 16.58 -10.38 9.94
CA LEU A 121 17.65 -10.52 10.92
C LEU A 121 18.66 -11.56 10.45
N THR A 122 19.88 -11.12 10.26
CA THR A 122 21.05 -11.95 9.99
C THR A 122 22.02 -11.86 11.17
N LEU A 123 22.40 -12.99 11.69
CA LEU A 123 23.45 -13.10 12.70
C LEU A 123 24.76 -13.45 12.01
N PHE A 124 25.83 -12.82 12.44
CA PHE A 124 27.14 -13.13 11.90
C PHE A 124 28.27 -13.15 12.97
N GLY A 125 29.26 -13.88 12.68
CA GLY A 125 30.57 -13.93 13.29
C GLY A 125 31.55 -14.27 12.17
N VAL A 126 32.30 -15.39 12.27
CA VAL A 126 33.06 -15.93 11.12
C VAL A 126 32.10 -16.47 10.04
N ARG A 127 30.94 -16.96 10.46
CA ARG A 127 29.89 -17.43 9.56
C ARG A 127 28.63 -16.59 9.69
N GLN A 128 27.78 -16.62 8.66
CA GLN A 128 26.56 -15.89 8.55
C GLN A 128 25.36 -16.83 8.62
N ILE A 129 24.34 -16.46 9.34
CA ILE A 129 23.08 -17.20 9.45
C ILE A 129 21.93 -16.22 9.24
N ARG A 130 21.13 -16.47 8.23
CA ARG A 130 19.86 -15.76 8.08
C ARG A 130 18.89 -16.30 9.12
N TRP A 131 18.76 -15.56 10.24
CA TRP A 131 17.92 -15.96 11.36
C TRP A 131 16.45 -15.77 11.07
N LEU A 132 16.10 -14.62 10.47
CA LEU A 132 14.75 -14.32 10.01
C LEU A 132 14.80 -13.69 8.61
N PRO A 133 13.99 -14.18 7.65
CA PRO A 133 13.82 -13.53 6.36
C PRO A 133 13.07 -12.20 6.53
N LEU A 134 13.00 -11.37 5.46
CA LEU A 134 12.22 -10.14 5.47
C LEU A 134 10.77 -10.41 5.83
N THR A 135 10.32 -9.85 6.93
CA THR A 135 8.96 -9.96 7.43
C THR A 135 8.42 -8.63 7.92
N LYS A 136 7.10 -8.45 7.83
CA LYS A 136 6.39 -7.34 8.47
C LYS A 136 5.97 -7.66 9.92
N ASP A 137 6.19 -8.88 10.34
CA ASP A 137 5.94 -9.30 11.72
C ASP A 137 7.12 -8.89 12.61
N LEU A 138 7.05 -7.68 13.13
CA LEU A 138 8.07 -7.13 14.03
C LEU A 138 8.14 -7.87 15.37
N GLN A 139 7.09 -8.59 15.73
CA GLN A 139 7.11 -9.42 16.93
C GLN A 139 8.06 -10.62 16.77
N ALA A 140 8.13 -11.18 15.55
CA ALA A 140 9.06 -12.26 15.26
C ALA A 140 10.52 -11.82 15.46
N ILE A 141 10.88 -10.59 15.00
CA ILE A 141 12.21 -10.03 15.22
C ILE A 141 12.52 -9.90 16.71
N ARG A 142 11.61 -9.27 17.48
CA ARG A 142 11.79 -9.06 18.92
C ARG A 142 11.91 -10.35 19.70
N ASN A 143 11.12 -11.35 19.36
CA ASN A 143 11.16 -12.67 20.00
C ASN A 143 12.43 -13.47 19.66
N ALA A 144 13.09 -13.16 18.54
CA ALA A 144 14.32 -13.82 18.14
C ALA A 144 15.57 -13.32 18.90
N LEU A 145 15.58 -12.04 19.30
CA LEU A 145 16.74 -11.42 19.95
C LEU A 145 17.25 -12.16 21.19
N PRO A 146 16.43 -12.63 22.14
CA PRO A 146 16.94 -13.34 23.30
C PRO A 146 17.75 -14.61 22.96
N PHE A 147 17.46 -15.23 21.82
CA PHE A 147 18.15 -16.44 21.35
C PHE A 147 19.41 -16.14 20.54
N ALA A 148 19.55 -14.90 20.04
CA ALA A 148 20.68 -14.44 19.24
C ALA A 148 21.91 -14.05 20.10
N ASN A 149 21.85 -14.22 21.41
CA ASN A 149 22.95 -13.89 22.32
C ASN A 149 24.25 -14.60 21.92
N PRO A 150 25.39 -13.88 21.82
CA PRO A 150 26.71 -14.44 21.57
C PRO A 150 27.07 -15.67 22.47
N ASP A 151 26.67 -15.62 23.75
CA ASP A 151 26.91 -16.70 24.71
C ASP A 151 26.21 -18.02 24.33
N ASN A 152 25.17 -17.96 23.52
CA ASN A 152 24.40 -19.11 23.02
C ASN A 152 24.92 -19.61 21.66
N GLN A 153 25.84 -18.88 21.03
CA GLN A 153 26.33 -19.23 19.69
C GLN A 153 27.44 -20.30 19.73
N PRO A 154 27.52 -21.12 18.68
CA PRO A 154 28.61 -22.08 18.57
C PRO A 154 29.99 -21.40 18.54
N ARG A 155 30.99 -21.98 19.13
CA ARG A 155 32.36 -21.43 19.22
C ARG A 155 32.99 -21.05 17.88
N HIS A 156 32.58 -21.66 16.78
CA HIS A 156 33.05 -21.33 15.44
C HIS A 156 32.47 -20.01 14.89
N MET A 157 31.57 -19.39 15.61
CA MET A 157 31.05 -18.05 15.32
C MET A 157 31.85 -16.93 16.02
N GLY A 158 32.84 -17.28 16.83
CA GLY A 158 33.49 -16.34 17.75
C GLY A 158 34.38 -15.26 17.14
N GLY A 159 34.75 -15.34 15.87
CA GLY A 159 35.43 -14.24 15.15
C GLY A 159 34.46 -13.42 14.33
N THR A 160 34.97 -12.38 13.64
CA THR A 160 34.13 -11.39 12.94
C THR A 160 34.56 -11.26 11.48
N ALA A 161 33.64 -11.49 10.54
CA ALA A 161 33.79 -11.35 9.10
C ALA A 161 32.69 -10.45 8.55
N ILE A 162 32.88 -9.10 8.64
CA ILE A 162 31.90 -8.09 8.22
C ILE A 162 31.70 -8.10 6.71
N GLY A 163 32.77 -8.25 5.92
CA GLY A 163 32.68 -8.28 4.47
C GLY A 163 31.80 -9.40 3.96
N ALA A 164 32.05 -10.63 4.43
CA ALA A 164 31.21 -11.78 4.09
C ALA A 164 29.77 -11.62 4.59
N ALA A 165 29.56 -11.01 5.76
CA ALA A 165 28.25 -10.75 6.32
C ALA A 165 27.44 -9.75 5.48
N LEU A 166 28.06 -8.67 5.03
CA LEU A 166 27.41 -7.65 4.21
C LEU A 166 27.04 -8.18 2.82
N ARG A 167 27.91 -8.94 2.15
CA ARG A 167 27.57 -9.64 0.90
C ARG A 167 26.38 -10.57 1.09
N PHE A 168 26.41 -11.39 2.14
CA PHE A 168 25.32 -12.31 2.45
C PHE A 168 23.99 -11.58 2.73
N CYS A 169 24.02 -10.45 3.47
CA CYS A 169 22.85 -9.61 3.70
C CYS A 169 22.36 -8.96 2.38
N GLY A 170 23.30 -8.51 1.54
CA GLY A 170 23.01 -7.92 0.24
C GLY A 170 22.28 -8.91 -0.69
N ASP A 171 22.81 -10.12 -0.84
CA ASP A 171 22.20 -11.17 -1.65
C ASP A 171 20.78 -11.50 -1.18
N ASN A 172 20.61 -11.65 0.13
CA ASN A 172 19.30 -11.98 0.71
C ASN A 172 18.28 -10.85 0.51
N ILE A 173 18.66 -9.59 0.77
CA ILE A 173 17.74 -8.47 0.64
C ILE A 173 17.35 -8.23 -0.83
N VAL A 174 18.27 -8.46 -1.77
CA VAL A 174 17.98 -8.38 -3.21
C VAL A 174 17.01 -9.48 -3.64
N ALA A 175 17.20 -10.70 -3.13
CA ALA A 175 16.34 -11.84 -3.45
C ALA A 175 14.91 -11.68 -2.89
N GLU A 176 14.78 -11.08 -1.71
CA GLU A 176 13.51 -11.00 -0.97
C GLU A 176 12.75 -9.70 -1.22
N ALA A 177 13.43 -8.56 -1.37
CA ALA A 177 12.83 -7.24 -1.58
C ALA A 177 12.39 -7.04 -3.02
N LYS A 178 11.13 -7.33 -3.34
CA LYS A 178 10.56 -7.17 -4.67
C LYS A 178 10.35 -5.69 -5.06
N SER A 179 10.21 -4.80 -4.08
CA SER A 179 9.97 -3.36 -4.28
C SER A 179 10.34 -2.59 -3.01
N GLY A 180 10.58 -1.29 -3.17
CA GLY A 180 10.95 -0.39 -2.08
C GLY A 180 12.45 -0.21 -1.92
N ASP A 181 12.83 0.67 -0.99
CA ASP A 181 14.22 0.94 -0.66
C ASP A 181 14.85 -0.24 0.10
N ARG A 182 16.16 -0.41 -0.06
CA ARG A 182 16.94 -1.46 0.60
C ARG A 182 17.95 -0.83 1.54
N MET A 183 17.99 -1.34 2.77
CA MET A 183 18.84 -0.82 3.82
C MET A 183 19.43 -2.00 4.63
N ILE A 184 20.71 -1.95 4.91
CA ILE A 184 21.37 -2.85 5.87
C ILE A 184 21.81 -2.00 7.07
N ILE A 185 21.46 -2.46 8.27
CA ILE A 185 21.97 -1.90 9.52
C ILE A 185 22.95 -2.90 10.08
N LEU A 186 24.23 -2.57 9.96
CA LEU A 186 25.33 -3.33 10.56
C LEU A 186 25.48 -2.90 12.01
N VAL A 187 25.38 -3.84 12.94
CA VAL A 187 25.57 -3.61 14.38
C VAL A 187 26.75 -4.46 14.83
N SER A 188 27.88 -3.84 15.11
CA SER A 188 29.15 -4.51 15.42
C SER A 188 30.10 -3.57 16.19
N ASP A 189 31.13 -4.12 16.83
CA ASP A 189 32.27 -3.37 17.33
C ASP A 189 33.29 -2.95 16.23
N GLY A 190 32.98 -3.29 14.97
CA GLY A 190 33.72 -2.86 13.78
C GLY A 190 35.01 -3.62 13.48
N MET A 191 35.48 -4.47 14.35
CA MET A 191 36.69 -5.28 14.13
C MET A 191 36.39 -6.40 13.13
N SER A 192 37.13 -6.47 12.03
CA SER A 192 36.94 -7.47 10.99
C SER A 192 38.25 -7.88 10.35
N PHE A 193 38.39 -9.16 10.03
CA PHE A 193 39.60 -9.69 9.41
C PHE A 193 39.52 -9.73 7.87
N ASP A 194 38.38 -9.48 7.28
CA ASP A 194 38.08 -9.69 5.85
C ASP A 194 37.77 -8.38 5.07
N LEU A 195 38.13 -7.22 5.63
CA LEU A 195 37.90 -5.93 4.94
C LEU A 195 39.17 -5.27 4.39
N GLY A 196 40.36 -5.85 4.68
CA GLY A 196 41.63 -5.28 4.21
C GLY A 196 41.86 -5.39 2.70
N ASP A 197 42.97 -4.81 2.25
CA ASP A 197 43.48 -4.93 0.86
C ASP A 197 42.48 -4.43 -0.23
N GLY A 198 41.64 -3.44 0.08
CA GLY A 198 40.67 -2.87 -0.86
C GLY A 198 39.35 -3.65 -0.98
N VAL A 199 39.14 -4.70 -0.18
CA VAL A 199 37.92 -5.48 -0.16
C VAL A 199 36.73 -4.64 0.34
N SER A 200 36.96 -3.71 1.29
CA SER A 200 35.96 -2.75 1.76
C SER A 200 35.36 -1.94 0.62
N GLN A 201 36.23 -1.46 -0.26
CA GLN A 201 35.83 -0.64 -1.42
C GLN A 201 35.03 -1.49 -2.42
N GLU A 202 35.49 -2.70 -2.76
CA GLU A 202 34.78 -3.61 -3.66
C GLU A 202 33.37 -3.90 -3.17
N ILE A 203 33.21 -4.23 -1.88
CA ILE A 203 31.89 -4.51 -1.27
C ILE A 203 31.00 -3.27 -1.26
N GLY A 204 31.57 -2.10 -0.94
CA GLY A 204 30.83 -0.84 -0.95
C GLY A 204 30.25 -0.51 -2.33
N GLU A 205 31.06 -0.67 -3.38
CA GLU A 205 30.62 -0.47 -4.77
C GLU A 205 29.56 -1.48 -5.21
N GLU A 206 29.72 -2.77 -4.83
CA GLU A 206 28.78 -3.84 -5.10
C GLU A 206 27.40 -3.55 -4.49
N LEU A 207 27.36 -3.22 -3.20
CA LEU A 207 26.13 -2.91 -2.49
C LEU A 207 25.45 -1.63 -3.03
N ARG A 208 26.25 -0.62 -3.36
CA ARG A 208 25.76 0.60 -4.01
C ARG A 208 25.13 0.30 -5.36
N ALA A 209 25.76 -0.53 -6.18
CA ALA A 209 25.22 -0.93 -7.49
C ALA A 209 23.87 -1.67 -7.37
N GLN A 210 23.67 -2.41 -6.27
CA GLN A 210 22.42 -3.08 -5.92
C GLN A 210 21.36 -2.13 -5.30
N GLY A 211 21.67 -0.85 -5.13
CA GLY A 211 20.79 0.15 -4.51
C GLY A 211 20.60 -0.04 -3.00
N ILE A 212 21.60 -0.62 -2.33
CA ILE A 212 21.58 -0.88 -0.89
C ILE A 212 22.37 0.22 -0.18
N THR A 213 21.77 0.82 0.85
CA THR A 213 22.46 1.75 1.76
C THR A 213 22.80 1.02 3.05
N VAL A 214 24.05 1.13 3.49
CA VAL A 214 24.53 0.50 4.73
C VAL A 214 24.69 1.58 5.80
N TYR A 215 24.08 1.38 6.96
CA TYR A 215 24.34 2.16 8.17
C TYR A 215 25.08 1.28 9.18
N HIS A 216 26.14 1.81 9.78
CA HIS A 216 26.90 1.08 10.80
C HIS A 216 26.64 1.70 12.17
N ILE A 217 26.31 0.87 13.13
CA ILE A 217 26.18 1.20 14.54
C ILE A 217 27.34 0.53 15.27
N HIS A 218 28.34 1.34 15.59
CA HIS A 218 29.52 0.91 16.30
C HIS A 218 29.22 0.82 17.80
N ILE A 219 29.35 -0.38 18.36
CA ILE A 219 29.05 -0.68 19.76
C ILE A 219 30.37 -0.90 20.52
N ASP A 220 31.18 0.11 20.59
CA ASP A 220 32.39 0.13 21.41
C ASP A 220 32.81 1.58 21.68
N GLU A 221 33.74 1.75 22.63
CA GLU A 221 34.38 3.07 22.94
C GLU A 221 35.59 3.35 22.04
N SER A 222 36.01 2.37 21.23
CA SER A 222 37.09 2.49 20.25
C SER A 222 36.66 3.33 19.04
N GLU A 223 37.64 3.81 18.26
CA GLU A 223 37.38 4.46 16.98
C GLU A 223 36.88 3.44 15.95
N VAL A 224 35.94 3.86 15.12
CA VAL A 224 35.44 3.02 14.02
C VAL A 224 36.58 2.74 13.04
N PRO A 225 36.83 1.48 12.67
CA PRO A 225 37.86 1.14 11.69
C PRO A 225 37.65 1.83 10.34
N SER A 226 38.74 2.31 9.74
CA SER A 226 38.71 3.05 8.46
C SER A 226 38.05 2.28 7.34
N ASP A 227 38.27 0.95 7.27
CA ASP A 227 37.73 0.08 6.24
C ASP A 227 36.20 0.01 6.30
N VAL A 228 35.63 0.01 7.52
CA VAL A 228 34.18 0.06 7.73
C VAL A 228 33.60 1.42 7.36
N LEU A 229 34.31 2.51 7.74
CA LEU A 229 33.90 3.87 7.38
C LEU A 229 33.82 4.05 5.86
N GLU A 230 34.90 3.66 5.14
CA GLU A 230 34.97 3.75 3.70
C GLU A 230 33.84 2.98 3.00
N LEU A 231 33.60 1.72 3.42
CA LEU A 231 32.53 0.87 2.88
C LEU A 231 31.15 1.54 3.05
N VAL A 232 30.87 2.03 4.26
CA VAL A 232 29.56 2.63 4.60
C VAL A 232 29.34 3.93 3.81
N GLU A 233 30.35 4.79 3.69
CA GLU A 233 30.28 6.05 2.93
C GLU A 233 30.07 5.78 1.44
N LEU A 234 30.71 4.77 0.86
CA LEU A 234 30.53 4.37 -0.55
C LEU A 234 29.09 3.99 -0.86
N THR A 235 28.35 3.39 0.08
CA THR A 235 26.94 3.05 -0.10
C THR A 235 26.00 4.26 0.09
N GLY A 236 26.52 5.41 0.48
CA GLY A 236 25.74 6.61 0.81
C GLY A 236 25.12 6.55 2.22
N GLY A 237 25.63 5.69 3.09
CA GLY A 237 25.25 5.60 4.49
C GLY A 237 26.20 6.37 5.42
N GLN A 238 26.12 6.05 6.70
CA GLN A 238 26.90 6.70 7.75
C GLN A 238 27.18 5.73 8.88
N SER A 239 28.35 5.88 9.52
CA SER A 239 28.70 5.16 10.75
C SER A 239 28.43 6.02 11.98
N PHE A 240 27.92 5.39 13.04
CA PHE A 240 27.57 6.03 14.30
C PHE A 240 28.16 5.25 15.46
N ALA A 241 28.84 5.96 16.37
CA ALA A 241 29.30 5.38 17.62
C ALA A 241 28.18 5.44 18.67
N ALA A 242 27.92 4.30 19.31
CA ALA A 242 26.89 4.16 20.32
C ALA A 242 27.44 3.50 21.57
N THR A 243 27.65 4.29 22.59
CA THR A 243 28.19 3.84 23.90
C THR A 243 27.10 3.63 24.95
N ASP A 244 25.89 4.16 24.69
CA ASP A 244 24.75 4.05 25.59
C ASP A 244 23.40 3.99 24.83
N GLN A 245 22.33 3.69 25.56
CA GLN A 245 20.98 3.57 25.01
C GLN A 245 20.44 4.88 24.43
N SER A 246 20.83 6.03 24.96
CA SER A 246 20.34 7.35 24.52
C SER A 246 20.93 7.72 23.17
N SER A 247 22.22 7.45 22.96
CA SER A 247 22.90 7.65 21.68
C SER A 247 22.30 6.75 20.58
N LEU A 248 22.03 5.48 20.89
CA LEU A 248 21.36 4.55 19.96
C LEU A 248 19.99 5.05 19.50
N ASN A 249 19.15 5.51 20.40
CA ASN A 249 17.85 6.05 20.06
C ASN A 249 17.94 7.33 19.19
N ALA A 250 18.92 8.18 19.46
CA ALA A 250 19.19 9.36 18.63
C ALA A 250 19.65 8.99 17.22
N ILE A 251 20.51 7.95 17.09
CA ILE A 251 20.99 7.42 15.82
C ILE A 251 19.83 6.88 14.98
N PHE A 252 18.98 6.04 15.54
CA PHE A 252 17.83 5.51 14.80
C PHE A 252 16.85 6.60 14.37
N THR A 253 16.62 7.62 15.23
CA THR A 253 15.82 8.78 14.85
C THR A 253 16.47 9.57 13.69
N HIS A 254 17.79 9.64 13.66
CA HIS A 254 18.54 10.29 12.59
C HIS A 254 18.43 9.52 11.27
N ILE A 255 18.62 8.20 11.30
CA ILE A 255 18.46 7.30 10.15
C ILE A 255 17.03 7.42 9.56
N ASP A 256 16.01 7.50 10.42
CA ASP A 256 14.62 7.68 9.99
C ASP A 256 14.39 9.02 9.27
N ARG A 257 15.07 10.08 9.69
CA ARG A 257 15.00 11.39 9.02
C ARG A 257 15.76 11.43 7.70
N MET A 258 16.86 10.70 7.58
CA MET A 258 17.67 10.65 6.34
C MET A 258 16.97 9.89 5.21
N LYS A 259 16.22 8.85 5.53
CA LYS A 259 15.38 8.13 4.57
C LYS A 259 13.93 8.08 5.06
N PRO A 260 13.21 9.21 4.98
CA PRO A 260 11.78 9.18 5.24
C PRO A 260 11.10 8.29 4.21
N ALA A 261 10.11 7.53 4.67
CA ALA A 261 9.30 6.71 3.78
C ALA A 261 8.81 7.53 2.58
N THR A 262 9.23 7.18 1.40
CA THR A 262 8.75 7.80 0.16
C THR A 262 7.31 7.35 -0.05
N PHE A 263 6.41 8.31 -0.22
CA PHE A 263 5.03 7.99 -0.60
C PHE A 263 4.95 7.87 -2.11
N THR A 264 4.79 6.67 -2.62
CA THR A 264 4.37 6.49 -4.00
C THR A 264 2.89 6.84 -4.07
N THR A 265 2.53 7.80 -4.92
CA THR A 265 1.14 8.00 -5.32
C THR A 265 0.85 6.98 -6.41
N PRO A 266 0.20 5.85 -6.10
CA PRO A 266 -0.27 4.97 -7.14
C PRO A 266 -1.24 5.75 -8.02
N GLY A 267 -1.22 5.51 -9.32
CA GLY A 267 -2.09 6.18 -10.29
C GLY A 267 -3.55 6.07 -9.88
N THR A 268 -4.38 7.04 -10.31
CA THR A 268 -5.81 7.04 -10.03
C THR A 268 -6.45 5.71 -10.41
N VAL A 269 -7.06 5.03 -9.45
CA VAL A 269 -7.80 3.78 -9.69
C VAL A 269 -9.26 4.14 -9.96
N PRO A 270 -9.82 3.70 -11.09
CA PRO A 270 -11.24 3.87 -11.37
C PRO A 270 -12.06 2.96 -10.44
N LEU A 271 -12.91 3.55 -9.63
CA LEU A 271 -13.87 2.83 -8.77
C LEU A 271 -15.27 2.95 -9.34
N ASP A 272 -15.95 1.83 -9.50
CA ASP A 272 -17.32 1.76 -9.98
C ASP A 272 -18.28 2.42 -8.98
N ARG A 273 -19.14 3.31 -9.46
CA ARG A 273 -20.10 4.04 -8.64
C ARG A 273 -21.53 3.82 -9.12
N PHE A 274 -22.05 2.63 -8.89
CA PHE A 274 -23.42 2.23 -9.26
C PHE A 274 -24.48 2.68 -8.25
N ALA A 275 -24.13 2.85 -6.98
CA ALA A 275 -25.09 3.06 -5.89
C ALA A 275 -26.10 4.20 -6.14
N PRO A 276 -25.75 5.43 -6.56
CA PRO A 276 -26.74 6.49 -6.76
C PRO A 276 -27.70 6.17 -7.91
N PHE A 277 -27.23 5.54 -8.98
CA PHE A 277 -28.06 5.17 -10.12
C PHE A 277 -29.00 4.00 -9.79
N ALA A 278 -28.52 3.03 -9.00
CA ALA A 278 -29.33 1.94 -8.50
C ALA A 278 -30.47 2.41 -7.59
N LEU A 279 -30.21 3.40 -6.71
CA LEU A 279 -31.24 4.00 -5.86
C LEU A 279 -32.32 4.71 -6.70
N VAL A 280 -31.91 5.46 -7.74
CA VAL A 280 -32.85 6.13 -8.65
C VAL A 280 -33.67 5.08 -9.40
N ALA A 281 -33.06 4.01 -9.92
CA ALA A 281 -33.77 2.93 -10.60
C ALA A 281 -34.78 2.25 -9.66
N LEU A 282 -34.39 1.99 -8.40
CA LEU A 282 -35.28 1.38 -7.40
C LEU A 282 -36.49 2.28 -7.10
N ALA A 283 -36.26 3.58 -6.94
CA ALA A 283 -37.33 4.54 -6.72
C ALA A 283 -38.30 4.61 -7.92
N LEU A 284 -37.77 4.62 -9.15
CA LEU A 284 -38.60 4.60 -10.37
C LEU A 284 -39.37 3.28 -10.50
N CYS A 285 -38.78 2.14 -10.16
CA CYS A 285 -39.47 0.85 -10.12
C CYS A 285 -40.61 0.86 -9.11
N ALA A 286 -40.41 1.40 -7.92
CA ALA A 286 -41.46 1.51 -6.90
C ALA A 286 -42.63 2.39 -7.40
N VAL A 287 -42.34 3.55 -7.99
CA VAL A 287 -43.33 4.43 -8.60
C VAL A 287 -44.10 3.72 -9.72
N HIS A 288 -43.40 2.98 -10.59
CA HIS A 288 -44.01 2.22 -11.66
C HIS A 288 -44.95 1.14 -11.13
N ALA A 289 -44.49 0.38 -10.11
CA ALA A 289 -45.29 -0.65 -9.47
C ALA A 289 -46.57 -0.09 -8.83
N LEU A 290 -46.45 1.06 -8.13
CA LEU A 290 -47.59 1.75 -7.56
C LEU A 290 -48.59 2.20 -8.64
N GLY A 291 -48.07 2.69 -9.78
CA GLY A 291 -48.90 3.06 -10.93
C GLY A 291 -49.67 1.87 -11.52
N LEU A 292 -48.99 0.74 -11.65
CA LEU A 292 -49.62 -0.49 -12.13
C LEU A 292 -50.69 -1.02 -11.18
N LEU A 293 -50.48 -0.95 -9.88
CA LEU A 293 -51.44 -1.34 -8.87
C LEU A 293 -52.64 -0.41 -8.80
N GLY A 294 -52.41 0.90 -8.88
CA GLY A 294 -53.44 1.92 -8.77
C GLY A 294 -54.26 2.13 -10.05
N ALA A 295 -53.65 1.98 -11.25
CA ALA A 295 -54.31 2.20 -12.54
C ALA A 295 -54.99 0.97 -13.14
N ARG A 296 -54.86 -0.21 -12.50
CA ARG A 296 -55.44 -1.49 -12.99
C ARG A 296 -56.94 -1.67 -12.70
N TRP A 297 -57.57 -0.65 -12.13
CA TRP A 297 -59.02 -0.58 -12.09
C TRP A 297 -59.54 -0.04 -13.43
N THR A 298 -59.46 -0.86 -14.46
CA THR A 298 -60.35 -0.70 -15.59
C THR A 298 -61.65 -1.41 -15.21
N PRO A 299 -62.76 -0.71 -15.00
CA PRO A 299 -64.06 -1.34 -15.25
C PRO A 299 -64.05 -1.57 -16.75
N TRP A 300 -63.94 -2.84 -17.11
CA TRP A 300 -64.16 -3.37 -18.44
C TRP A 300 -65.12 -2.63 -19.34
#